data_acdd4eb007f39aac12eb8c560a829a06
#
_entry.id   acdd4eb007f39aac12eb8c560a829a06
#
_cell.length_a   1.000
_cell.length_b   1.000
_cell.length_c   1.000
_cell.angle_alpha   90.00
_cell.angle_beta   90.00
_cell.angle_gamma   90.00
#
_symmetry.space_group_name_H-M   'P 1'
#
loop_
_entity.id
_entity.type
_entity.pdbx_description
1 polymer ?
#
loop_
_entity_poly.entity_id
_entity_poly.type
_entity_poly.pdbx_seq_one_letter_code
_entity_poly.pdbx_strand_id
1 'polypeptide(L)'
;QGQAMTYEQCTLLLYNALRANTASGSAYGSSLGFTVSNGQVDTSSVLLKSRKGPFVAEEGTQLPFTPVSVYRNDKTSASAELNKYDVYYYSESLQTVWIYTRRAAGRITAVSPSASAPTALTVAGSTYSLGSSAVASKISSLNGGGVGEVVTLLLGMDNEVADVITGEEADSVFYGVVQTATRSLV
;
A
#
# COMPACT_ATOMS: atom_id res chain seq x y z
N GLN A 1 41.88 -20.69 -12.30
CA GLN A 1 41.11 -19.65 -13.03
C GLN A 1 40.03 -20.36 -13.84
N GLY A 2 38.74 -19.98 -13.64
CA GLY A 2 37.64 -20.38 -14.54
C GLY A 2 36.59 -21.34 -13.99
N GLN A 3 36.51 -21.60 -12.67
CA GLN A 3 35.28 -22.24 -12.16
C GLN A 3 34.16 -21.23 -12.05
N ALA A 4 32.98 -21.58 -12.60
CA ALA A 4 31.79 -20.81 -12.44
C ALA A 4 31.39 -20.79 -10.96
N MET A 5 31.02 -19.62 -10.44
CA MET A 5 30.49 -19.49 -9.09
C MET A 5 29.12 -20.16 -9.00
N THR A 6 28.87 -20.86 -7.90
CA THR A 6 27.52 -21.34 -7.59
C THR A 6 26.62 -20.15 -7.25
N TYR A 7 25.29 -20.34 -7.35
CA TYR A 7 24.32 -19.33 -6.95
C TYR A 7 24.51 -18.88 -5.48
N GLU A 8 24.79 -19.81 -4.58
CA GLU A 8 25.07 -19.54 -3.17
C GLU A 8 26.33 -18.68 -2.98
N GLN A 9 27.42 -19.00 -3.67
CA GLN A 9 28.64 -18.21 -3.63
C GLN A 9 28.45 -16.79 -4.16
N CYS A 10 27.67 -16.64 -5.24
CA CYS A 10 27.33 -15.35 -5.81
C CYS A 10 26.50 -14.51 -4.83
N THR A 11 25.47 -15.11 -4.22
CA THR A 11 24.62 -14.46 -3.22
C THR A 11 25.43 -14.02 -2.00
N LEU A 12 26.30 -14.87 -1.50
CA LEU A 12 27.17 -14.54 -0.36
C LEU A 12 28.14 -13.40 -0.70
N LEU A 13 28.70 -13.40 -1.91
CA LEU A 13 29.59 -12.33 -2.38
C LEU A 13 28.86 -10.99 -2.43
N LEU A 14 27.66 -10.97 -3.02
CA LEU A 14 26.83 -9.77 -3.11
C LEU A 14 26.42 -9.26 -1.73
N TYR A 15 26.00 -10.14 -0.84
CA TYR A 15 25.64 -9.79 0.53
C TYR A 15 26.84 -9.19 1.29
N ASN A 16 28.03 -9.78 1.15
CA ASN A 16 29.25 -9.26 1.77
C ASN A 16 29.66 -7.91 1.16
N ALA A 17 29.45 -7.71 -0.14
CA ALA A 17 29.72 -6.43 -0.79
C ALA A 17 28.82 -5.30 -0.22
N LEU A 18 27.55 -5.57 0.06
CA LEU A 18 26.66 -4.59 0.69
C LEU A 18 27.14 -4.15 2.09
N ARG A 19 27.84 -5.03 2.80
CA ARG A 19 28.35 -4.80 4.16
C ARG A 19 29.75 -4.17 4.16
N ALA A 20 30.46 -4.24 3.04
CA ALA A 20 31.82 -3.69 2.93
C ALA A 20 31.80 -2.17 3.07
N ASN A 21 32.79 -1.62 3.77
CA ASN A 21 32.91 -0.18 3.89
C ASN A 21 33.50 0.41 2.60
N THR A 22 32.95 1.53 2.19
CA THR A 22 33.52 2.39 1.16
C THR A 22 34.76 3.15 1.69
N ALA A 23 35.49 3.81 0.83
CA ALA A 23 36.61 4.66 1.23
C ALA A 23 36.19 5.80 2.19
N SER A 24 34.92 6.20 2.20
CA SER A 24 34.39 7.18 3.14
C SER A 24 33.98 6.60 4.49
N GLY A 25 34.15 5.30 4.71
CA GLY A 25 33.85 4.60 5.97
C GLY A 25 32.39 4.16 6.13
N SER A 26 31.52 4.49 5.18
CA SER A 26 30.13 4.05 5.17
C SER A 26 29.97 2.70 4.50
N ALA A 27 29.02 1.86 4.95
CA ALA A 27 28.72 0.61 4.27
C ALA A 27 28.24 0.86 2.83
N TYR A 28 28.72 0.09 1.86
CA TYR A 28 28.34 0.22 0.45
C TYR A 28 26.83 0.09 0.24
N GLY A 29 26.16 -0.80 0.97
CA GLY A 29 24.72 -0.94 0.96
C GLY A 29 23.98 0.35 1.30
N SER A 30 24.53 1.19 2.19
CA SER A 30 23.95 2.48 2.54
C SER A 30 23.96 3.47 1.37
N SER A 31 24.99 3.44 0.52
CA SER A 31 25.03 4.27 -0.70
C SER A 31 23.98 3.83 -1.75
N LEU A 32 23.55 2.59 -1.68
CA LEU A 32 22.45 2.04 -2.48
C LEU A 32 21.09 2.23 -1.80
N GLY A 33 21.08 2.87 -0.61
CA GLY A 33 19.90 3.22 0.18
C GLY A 33 19.33 2.05 0.98
N PHE A 34 20.10 0.99 1.23
CA PHE A 34 19.74 -0.03 2.24
C PHE A 34 20.12 0.46 3.63
N THR A 35 19.35 0.07 4.64
CA THR A 35 19.76 0.27 6.02
C THR A 35 20.77 -0.80 6.40
N VAL A 36 21.99 -0.39 6.76
CA VAL A 36 23.02 -1.29 7.26
C VAL A 36 23.37 -0.87 8.68
N SER A 37 23.14 -1.74 9.65
CA SER A 37 23.38 -1.49 11.07
C SER A 37 24.19 -2.65 11.66
N ASN A 38 25.23 -2.33 12.44
CA ASN A 38 26.12 -3.34 13.04
C ASN A 38 26.68 -4.36 12.04
N GLY A 39 26.98 -3.91 10.82
CA GLY A 39 27.46 -4.78 9.75
C GLY A 39 26.45 -5.79 9.22
N GLN A 40 25.16 -5.59 9.48
CA GLN A 40 24.04 -6.38 8.95
C GLN A 40 23.17 -5.50 8.06
N VAL A 41 22.74 -6.05 6.92
CA VAL A 41 21.73 -5.41 6.08
C VAL A 41 20.36 -5.67 6.71
N ASP A 42 19.59 -4.61 6.95
CA ASP A 42 18.22 -4.75 7.43
C ASP A 42 17.34 -5.34 6.31
N THR A 43 16.86 -6.55 6.55
CA THR A 43 16.00 -7.27 5.61
C THR A 43 14.67 -6.54 5.35
N SER A 44 14.16 -5.79 6.34
CA SER A 44 12.95 -4.97 6.18
C SER A 44 13.17 -3.87 5.15
N SER A 45 14.33 -3.24 5.12
CA SER A 45 14.66 -2.20 4.12
C SER A 45 14.76 -2.78 2.70
N VAL A 46 15.22 -4.03 2.55
CA VAL A 46 15.24 -4.74 1.26
C VAL A 46 13.81 -5.01 0.78
N LEU A 47 12.96 -5.50 1.68
CA LEU A 47 11.54 -5.76 1.40
C LEU A 47 10.83 -4.48 0.95
N LEU A 48 11.00 -3.38 1.70
CA LEU A 48 10.38 -2.10 1.39
C LEU A 48 10.82 -1.56 0.02
N LYS A 49 12.08 -1.72 -0.35
CA LYS A 49 12.60 -1.27 -1.65
C LYS A 49 12.11 -2.11 -2.83
N SER A 50 11.94 -3.40 -2.66
CA SER A 50 11.47 -4.30 -3.72
C SER A 50 9.96 -4.23 -3.93
N ARG A 51 9.22 -3.67 -2.98
CA ARG A 51 7.77 -3.55 -3.02
C ARG A 51 7.33 -2.41 -3.93
N LYS A 52 6.49 -2.73 -4.90
CA LYS A 52 5.79 -1.79 -5.78
C LYS A 52 4.34 -1.61 -5.31
N GLY A 53 3.77 -0.45 -5.49
CA GLY A 53 2.41 -0.07 -5.10
C GLY A 53 2.39 1.14 -4.16
N PRO A 54 1.19 1.52 -3.64
CA PRO A 54 -0.10 0.85 -3.85
C PRO A 54 -0.63 0.92 -5.28
N PHE A 55 -1.29 -0.14 -5.70
CA PHE A 55 -2.10 -0.20 -6.92
C PHE A 55 -3.53 -0.52 -6.53
N VAL A 56 -4.49 -0.06 -7.34
CA VAL A 56 -5.90 -0.43 -7.20
C VAL A 56 -6.27 -1.36 -8.35
N ALA A 57 -6.88 -2.48 -8.02
CA ALA A 57 -7.30 -3.46 -9.01
C ALA A 57 -8.59 -3.00 -9.71
N GLU A 58 -8.59 -3.09 -11.04
CA GLU A 58 -9.75 -3.01 -11.90
C GLU A 58 -10.30 -4.41 -12.17
N GLU A 59 -11.47 -4.50 -12.80
CA GLU A 59 -12.01 -5.78 -13.21
C GLU A 59 -11.07 -6.48 -14.20
N GLY A 60 -10.70 -7.72 -13.91
CA GLY A 60 -9.78 -8.49 -14.75
C GLY A 60 -8.29 -8.17 -14.56
N THR A 61 -7.92 -7.36 -13.56
CA THR A 61 -6.51 -7.09 -13.25
C THR A 61 -5.77 -8.39 -12.93
N GLN A 62 -4.61 -8.57 -13.57
CA GLN A 62 -3.73 -9.71 -13.35
C GLN A 62 -2.37 -9.24 -12.86
N LEU A 63 -1.73 -10.07 -12.04
CA LEU A 63 -0.35 -9.84 -11.62
C LEU A 63 0.62 -10.15 -12.77
N PRO A 64 1.75 -9.42 -12.88
CA PRO A 64 2.75 -9.65 -13.93
C PRO A 64 3.56 -10.93 -13.74
N PHE A 65 3.30 -11.69 -12.68
CA PHE A 65 3.98 -12.94 -12.32
C PHE A 65 3.06 -13.86 -11.52
N THR A 66 3.43 -15.13 -11.39
CA THR A 66 2.75 -16.07 -10.49
C THR A 66 3.35 -15.95 -9.09
N PRO A 67 2.61 -15.47 -8.08
CA PRO A 67 3.14 -15.32 -6.73
C PRO A 67 3.32 -16.68 -6.03
N VAL A 68 4.41 -16.78 -5.28
CA VAL A 68 4.68 -17.91 -4.37
C VAL A 68 4.07 -17.65 -2.99
N SER A 69 4.06 -16.38 -2.59
CA SER A 69 3.50 -15.96 -1.30
C SER A 69 2.39 -14.93 -1.52
N VAL A 70 1.24 -15.17 -0.90
CA VAL A 70 0.07 -14.27 -0.97
C VAL A 70 -0.36 -13.91 0.44
N TYR A 71 -0.51 -12.61 0.68
CA TYR A 71 -1.06 -12.09 1.92
C TYR A 71 -2.31 -11.27 1.62
N ARG A 72 -3.40 -11.54 2.33
CA ARG A 72 -4.65 -10.78 2.23
C ARG A 72 -5.04 -10.26 3.61
N ASN A 73 -5.11 -8.92 3.75
CA ASN A 73 -5.34 -8.23 5.02
C ASN A 73 -4.41 -8.77 6.13
N ASP A 74 -3.10 -8.82 5.84
CA ASP A 74 -2.00 -9.24 6.72
C ASP A 74 -2.01 -10.72 7.14
N LYS A 75 -2.85 -11.56 6.49
CA LYS A 75 -2.91 -13.00 6.70
C LYS A 75 -2.50 -13.75 5.43
N THR A 76 -1.85 -14.90 5.59
CA THR A 76 -1.56 -15.79 4.46
C THR A 76 -2.85 -16.21 3.75
N SER A 77 -2.82 -16.23 2.41
CA SER A 77 -3.95 -16.60 1.57
C SER A 77 -3.51 -17.61 0.51
N ALA A 78 -4.39 -18.53 0.17
CA ALA A 78 -4.18 -19.45 -0.94
C ALA A 78 -4.54 -18.84 -2.31
N SER A 79 -5.35 -17.76 -2.33
CA SER A 79 -5.78 -17.11 -3.58
C SER A 79 -5.09 -15.78 -3.77
N ALA A 80 -4.50 -15.62 -4.96
CA ALA A 80 -3.93 -14.37 -5.45
C ALA A 80 -4.92 -13.57 -6.32
N GLU A 81 -6.18 -13.97 -6.39
CA GLU A 81 -7.22 -13.29 -7.15
C GLU A 81 -7.40 -11.85 -6.67
N LEU A 82 -7.41 -10.92 -7.62
CA LEU A 82 -7.67 -9.51 -7.38
C LEU A 82 -9.09 -9.18 -7.82
N ASN A 83 -9.88 -8.65 -6.90
CA ASN A 83 -11.20 -8.15 -7.19
C ASN A 83 -11.14 -6.63 -7.45
N LYS A 84 -12.11 -6.10 -8.18
CA LYS A 84 -12.24 -4.66 -8.41
C LYS A 84 -12.17 -3.90 -7.06
N TYR A 85 -11.34 -2.86 -7.02
CA TYR A 85 -11.06 -2.03 -5.84
C TYR A 85 -10.25 -2.69 -4.72
N ASP A 86 -9.66 -3.87 -4.91
CA ASP A 86 -8.63 -4.34 -4.02
C ASP A 86 -7.40 -3.45 -4.14
N VAL A 87 -6.83 -3.05 -3.02
CA VAL A 87 -5.52 -2.37 -2.99
C VAL A 87 -4.43 -3.42 -2.89
N TYR A 88 -3.46 -3.38 -3.78
CA TYR A 88 -2.40 -4.37 -3.76
C TYR A 88 -1.01 -3.80 -3.93
N TYR A 89 -0.06 -4.51 -3.38
CA TYR A 89 1.37 -4.29 -3.52
C TYR A 89 1.99 -5.59 -3.97
N TYR A 90 3.10 -5.53 -4.69
CA TYR A 90 3.81 -6.73 -5.07
C TYR A 90 5.32 -6.54 -5.13
N SER A 91 6.04 -7.64 -5.02
CA SER A 91 7.47 -7.74 -5.29
C SER A 91 7.73 -8.93 -6.20
N GLU A 92 8.20 -8.65 -7.42
CA GLU A 92 8.57 -9.68 -8.38
C GLU A 92 9.76 -10.50 -7.88
N SER A 93 10.76 -9.83 -7.29
CA SER A 93 11.97 -10.49 -6.76
C SER A 93 11.68 -11.44 -5.62
N LEU A 94 10.65 -11.17 -4.82
CA LEU A 94 10.20 -12.02 -3.72
C LEU A 94 9.05 -12.93 -4.14
N GLN A 95 8.55 -12.82 -5.37
CA GLN A 95 7.35 -13.49 -5.85
C GLN A 95 6.18 -13.42 -4.85
N THR A 96 5.98 -12.24 -4.28
CA THR A 96 5.02 -11.98 -3.20
C THR A 96 4.05 -10.90 -3.59
N VAL A 97 2.78 -11.09 -3.21
CA VAL A 97 1.72 -10.09 -3.32
C VAL A 97 1.04 -9.88 -1.98
N TRP A 98 0.74 -8.61 -1.67
CA TRP A 98 -0.05 -8.18 -0.51
C TRP A 98 -1.31 -7.50 -1.01
N ILE A 99 -2.47 -7.97 -0.56
CA ILE A 99 -3.79 -7.55 -1.01
C ILE A 99 -4.59 -7.04 0.19
N TYR A 100 -5.18 -5.85 0.06
CA TYR A 100 -5.97 -5.21 1.09
C TYR A 100 -7.36 -4.91 0.56
N THR A 101 -8.38 -5.36 1.27
CA THR A 101 -9.80 -5.15 0.94
C THR A 101 -10.46 -4.16 1.89
N ARG A 102 -9.67 -3.50 2.74
CA ARG A 102 -10.14 -2.56 3.75
C ARG A 102 -10.67 -1.30 3.11
N ARG A 103 -11.82 -0.83 3.61
CA ARG A 103 -12.52 0.35 3.09
C ARG A 103 -13.10 1.16 4.24
N ALA A 104 -13.23 2.47 4.01
CA ALA A 104 -13.99 3.36 4.88
C ALA A 104 -14.93 4.20 4.03
N ALA A 105 -16.24 4.07 4.27
CA ALA A 105 -17.26 4.79 3.51
C ALA A 105 -17.94 5.83 4.40
N GLY A 106 -18.28 6.96 3.82
CA GLY A 106 -19.01 8.03 4.49
C GLY A 106 -18.72 9.40 3.91
N ARG A 107 -19.28 10.41 4.59
CA ARG A 107 -19.07 11.81 4.23
C ARG A 107 -17.74 12.30 4.76
N ILE A 108 -16.98 13.00 3.92
CA ILE A 108 -15.77 13.72 4.36
C ILE A 108 -16.21 14.87 5.28
N THR A 109 -15.79 14.86 6.53
CA THR A 109 -16.13 15.89 7.52
C THR A 109 -15.01 16.91 7.71
N ALA A 110 -13.77 16.55 7.42
CA ALA A 110 -12.62 17.44 7.49
C ALA A 110 -11.51 17.00 6.54
N VAL A 111 -10.72 17.96 6.09
CA VAL A 111 -9.52 17.77 5.29
C VAL A 111 -8.39 18.59 5.91
N SER A 112 -7.22 18.03 6.07
CA SER A 112 -6.09 18.65 6.77
C SER A 112 -4.80 18.55 5.95
N PRO A 113 -3.90 19.54 5.97
CA PRO A 113 -4.01 20.84 6.66
C PRO A 113 -4.93 21.83 5.92
N SER A 114 -5.16 21.60 4.62
CA SER A 114 -6.04 22.46 3.80
C SER A 114 -6.63 21.69 2.61
N ALA A 115 -7.73 22.19 2.05
CA ALA A 115 -8.37 21.60 0.88
C ALA A 115 -7.49 21.64 -0.39
N SER A 116 -6.59 22.60 -0.51
CA SER A 116 -5.68 22.74 -1.66
C SER A 116 -4.43 21.87 -1.59
N ALA A 117 -4.06 21.43 -0.39
CA ALA A 117 -2.88 20.57 -0.17
C ALA A 117 -3.17 19.57 0.97
N PRO A 118 -4.13 18.66 0.78
CA PRO A 118 -4.49 17.70 1.81
C PRO A 118 -3.42 16.64 2.02
N THR A 119 -3.18 16.29 3.27
CA THR A 119 -2.35 15.14 3.66
C THR A 119 -3.14 14.12 4.45
N ALA A 120 -4.30 14.51 4.97
CA ALA A 120 -5.22 13.63 5.67
C ALA A 120 -6.67 14.11 5.51
N LEU A 121 -7.61 13.19 5.69
CA LEU A 121 -9.05 13.50 5.69
C LEU A 121 -9.76 12.68 6.77
N THR A 122 -10.93 13.17 7.20
CA THR A 122 -11.77 12.51 8.20
C THR A 122 -13.06 12.02 7.56
N VAL A 123 -13.32 10.72 7.69
CA VAL A 123 -14.53 10.03 7.23
C VAL A 123 -15.06 9.15 8.36
N ALA A 124 -16.36 9.17 8.60
CA ALA A 124 -17.03 8.37 9.63
C ALA A 124 -16.36 8.49 11.02
N GLY A 125 -15.86 9.68 11.39
CA GLY A 125 -15.23 9.96 12.67
C GLY A 125 -13.76 9.51 12.82
N SER A 126 -13.20 8.88 11.77
CA SER A 126 -11.78 8.45 11.75
C SER A 126 -10.98 9.29 10.78
N THR A 127 -9.74 9.61 11.14
CA THR A 127 -8.80 10.34 10.26
C THR A 127 -7.85 9.38 9.57
N TYR A 128 -7.71 9.55 8.26
CA TYR A 128 -6.88 8.74 7.39
C TYR A 128 -5.83 9.60 6.70
N SER A 129 -4.59 9.17 6.68
CA SER A 129 -3.53 9.80 5.89
C SER A 129 -3.69 9.47 4.41
N LEU A 130 -3.29 10.38 3.53
CA LEU A 130 -3.30 10.14 2.09
C LEU A 130 -1.99 9.47 1.67
N GLY A 131 -2.09 8.36 0.94
CA GLY A 131 -0.95 7.54 0.56
C GLY A 131 -0.10 8.12 -0.58
N SER A 132 -0.62 9.11 -1.32
CA SER A 132 0.11 9.72 -2.44
C SER A 132 -0.39 11.12 -2.78
N SER A 133 0.45 11.86 -3.51
CA SER A 133 0.08 13.17 -4.08
C SER A 133 -1.05 13.06 -5.13
N ALA A 134 -1.18 11.92 -5.81
CA ALA A 134 -2.27 11.68 -6.75
C ALA A 134 -3.62 11.64 -6.03
N VAL A 135 -3.70 10.94 -4.90
CA VAL A 135 -4.91 10.92 -4.05
C VAL A 135 -5.20 12.32 -3.50
N ALA A 136 -4.17 13.04 -3.04
CA ALA A 136 -4.31 14.41 -2.56
C ALA A 136 -4.90 15.33 -3.65
N SER A 137 -4.40 15.23 -4.88
CA SER A 137 -4.92 16.00 -6.03
C SER A 137 -6.38 15.61 -6.35
N LYS A 138 -6.72 14.31 -6.27
CA LYS A 138 -8.08 13.82 -6.48
C LYS A 138 -9.05 14.43 -5.46
N ILE A 139 -8.68 14.43 -4.17
CA ILE A 139 -9.47 15.06 -3.11
C ILE A 139 -9.61 16.56 -3.32
N SER A 140 -8.50 17.27 -3.62
CA SER A 140 -8.54 18.72 -3.85
C SER A 140 -9.41 19.13 -5.04
N SER A 141 -9.55 18.26 -6.03
CA SER A 141 -10.40 18.50 -7.21
C SER A 141 -11.90 18.29 -6.97
N LEU A 142 -12.25 17.65 -5.84
CA LEU A 142 -13.65 17.50 -5.47
C LEU A 142 -14.26 18.85 -5.07
N ASN A 143 -15.59 18.95 -5.19
CA ASN A 143 -16.31 20.15 -4.80
C ASN A 143 -16.02 20.51 -3.33
N GLY A 144 -15.71 21.78 -3.08
CA GLY A 144 -15.33 22.23 -1.73
C GLY A 144 -14.03 21.61 -1.17
N GLY A 145 -13.16 21.05 -2.03
CA GLY A 145 -11.97 20.31 -1.60
C GLY A 145 -12.32 19.00 -0.90
N GLY A 146 -13.47 18.44 -1.26
CA GLY A 146 -13.98 17.15 -0.78
C GLY A 146 -14.83 17.22 0.48
N VAL A 147 -14.80 18.29 1.27
CA VAL A 147 -15.63 18.40 2.49
C VAL A 147 -17.12 18.39 2.12
N GLY A 148 -17.88 17.45 2.71
CA GLY A 148 -19.29 17.27 2.40
C GLY A 148 -19.57 16.18 1.38
N GLU A 149 -18.59 15.75 0.59
CA GLU A 149 -18.74 14.68 -0.39
C GLU A 149 -18.84 13.30 0.29
N VAL A 150 -19.66 12.43 -0.28
CA VAL A 150 -19.74 11.02 0.12
C VAL A 150 -18.74 10.24 -0.69
N VAL A 151 -17.87 9.49 0.01
CA VAL A 151 -16.78 8.75 -0.62
C VAL A 151 -16.64 7.37 -0.01
N THR A 152 -16.01 6.47 -0.76
CA THR A 152 -15.44 5.23 -0.24
C THR A 152 -13.94 5.28 -0.40
N LEU A 153 -13.23 5.26 0.72
CA LEU A 153 -11.78 5.21 0.77
C LEU A 153 -11.31 3.77 0.59
N LEU A 154 -10.37 3.56 -0.29
CA LEU A 154 -9.66 2.30 -0.45
C LEU A 154 -8.37 2.37 0.37
N LEU A 155 -8.24 1.49 1.37
CA LEU A 155 -7.18 1.56 2.35
C LEU A 155 -6.06 0.56 2.05
N GLY A 156 -4.84 1.05 2.07
CA GLY A 156 -3.63 0.27 1.85
C GLY A 156 -3.08 -0.42 3.11
N MET A 157 -1.80 -0.76 3.06
CA MET A 157 -1.11 -1.58 4.06
C MET A 157 -1.14 -0.96 5.46
N ASP A 158 -0.86 0.33 5.57
CA ASP A 158 -0.80 1.08 6.82
C ASP A 158 -2.10 1.86 7.12
N ASN A 159 -3.23 1.42 6.51
CA ASN A 159 -4.52 2.10 6.51
C ASN A 159 -4.48 3.51 5.90
N GLU A 160 -3.47 3.83 5.12
CA GLU A 160 -3.44 5.03 4.30
C GLU A 160 -4.42 4.92 3.13
N VAL A 161 -4.92 6.05 2.66
CA VAL A 161 -5.82 6.11 1.52
C VAL A 161 -5.01 5.90 0.23
N ALA A 162 -5.19 4.76 -0.39
CA ALA A 162 -4.56 4.41 -1.67
C ALA A 162 -5.34 4.98 -2.87
N ASP A 163 -6.68 5.06 -2.77
CA ASP A 163 -7.55 5.74 -3.71
C ASP A 163 -8.92 6.04 -3.10
N VAL A 164 -9.73 6.80 -3.82
CA VAL A 164 -11.06 7.25 -3.41
C VAL A 164 -12.07 6.97 -4.51
N ILE A 165 -13.16 6.31 -4.17
CA ILE A 165 -14.32 6.14 -5.03
C ILE A 165 -15.30 7.27 -4.71
N THR A 166 -15.86 7.93 -5.74
CA THR A 166 -16.78 9.06 -5.63
C THR A 166 -17.98 8.85 -6.53
N GLY A 167 -19.05 9.64 -6.33
CA GLY A 167 -20.25 9.59 -7.15
C GLY A 167 -21.11 8.35 -6.88
N GLU A 168 -21.86 7.90 -7.88
CA GLU A 168 -22.80 6.77 -7.76
C GLU A 168 -22.12 5.45 -7.35
N GLU A 169 -20.86 5.27 -7.74
CA GLU A 169 -20.08 4.09 -7.31
C GLU A 169 -19.76 4.12 -5.82
N ALA A 170 -19.57 5.30 -5.22
CA ALA A 170 -19.36 5.42 -3.78
C ALA A 170 -20.62 5.01 -3.00
N ASP A 171 -21.79 5.40 -3.47
CA ASP A 171 -23.07 5.09 -2.84
C ASP A 171 -23.44 3.60 -2.92
N SER A 172 -22.91 2.88 -3.91
CA SER A 172 -23.16 1.44 -4.10
C SER A 172 -22.34 0.53 -3.18
N VAL A 173 -21.34 1.04 -2.49
CA VAL A 173 -20.38 0.26 -1.69
C VAL A 173 -20.40 0.69 -0.22
N PHE A 174 -21.57 0.64 0.42
CA PHE A 174 -21.67 0.86 1.86
C PHE A 174 -21.38 -0.42 2.64
N TYR A 175 -20.38 -0.35 3.52
CA TYR A 175 -20.17 -1.33 4.58
C TYR A 175 -20.51 -0.66 5.92
N GLY A 176 -21.53 -1.17 6.60
CA GLY A 176 -21.92 -0.67 7.93
C GLY A 176 -22.27 -1.81 8.87
N VAL A 177 -21.99 -1.60 10.15
CA VAL A 177 -22.53 -2.45 11.21
C VAL A 177 -23.86 -1.86 11.63
N VAL A 178 -24.97 -2.60 11.47
CA VAL A 178 -26.27 -2.20 11.99
C VAL A 178 -26.24 -2.35 13.50
N GLN A 179 -26.12 -1.22 14.21
CA GLN A 179 -26.15 -1.21 15.69
C GLN A 179 -27.57 -1.33 16.23
N THR A 180 -28.58 -0.83 15.51
CA THR A 180 -29.98 -0.88 15.95
C THR A 180 -30.90 -0.87 14.74
N ALA A 181 -31.85 -1.77 14.68
CA ALA A 181 -32.94 -1.78 13.69
C ALA A 181 -34.28 -1.64 14.42
N THR A 182 -35.02 -0.56 14.12
CA THR A 182 -36.40 -0.37 14.64
C THR A 182 -37.36 -0.63 13.50
N ARG A 183 -38.23 -1.61 13.66
CA ARG A 183 -39.33 -1.86 12.71
C ARG A 183 -40.53 -1.01 13.13
N SER A 184 -40.90 0.00 12.33
CA SER A 184 -42.18 0.66 12.43
C SER A 184 -43.21 -0.15 11.66
N LEU A 185 -44.24 -0.64 12.33
CA LEU A 185 -45.41 -1.21 11.70
C LEU A 185 -46.34 -0.05 11.35
N VAL A 186 -46.59 0.15 10.07
CA VAL A 186 -47.65 1.02 9.54
C VAL A 186 -48.87 0.19 9.29
#